data_138d268c88dcd0f300a23f758e0a0294
#
_entry.id   138d268c88dcd0f300a23f758e0a0294
#
_cell.length_a   1.000
_cell.length_b   1.000
_cell.length_c   1.000
_cell.angle_alpha   90.00
_cell.angle_beta   90.00
_cell.angle_gamma   90.00
#
_symmetry.space_group_name_H-M   'P 1'
#
loop_
_entity.id
_entity.type
_entity.pdbx_description
1 polymer ?
#
loop_
_entity_poly.entity_id
_entity_poly.type
_entity_poly.pdbx_seq_one_letter_code
_entity_poly.pdbx_strand_id
1 'polypeptide(L)'
;IRDRYLVADRMYAGLLYIGAHKDPRYANHPFLSIKIDPAEGEFYRAQYPDTVLPGYYSDKRTWVSIRLDGSLPEAELAALCRRSYDLVVAKLPRAKRPAAPDPAG
;
A
#
# COMPACT_ATOMS: atom_id res chain seq x y z
N ILE A 1 -7.74 -5.57 -9.85
CA ILE A 1 -6.31 -5.20 -9.68
C ILE A 1 -5.58 -5.43 -10.99
N ARG A 2 -4.89 -4.41 -11.48
CA ARG A 2 -4.15 -4.50 -12.75
C ARG A 2 -2.83 -5.23 -12.58
N ASP A 3 -2.07 -4.87 -11.55
CA ASP A 3 -0.77 -5.45 -11.26
C ASP A 3 -0.65 -5.74 -9.79
N ARG A 4 -0.08 -6.89 -9.47
CA ARG A 4 0.21 -7.29 -8.08
C ARG A 4 1.70 -7.46 -7.91
N TYR A 5 2.20 -6.95 -6.80
CA TYR A 5 3.62 -7.08 -6.43
C TYR A 5 3.71 -8.02 -5.24
N LEU A 6 4.44 -9.12 -5.41
CA LEU A 6 4.44 -10.24 -4.49
C LEU A 6 5.83 -10.48 -3.91
N VAL A 7 5.85 -10.96 -2.66
CA VAL A 7 7.03 -11.57 -2.06
C VAL A 7 6.60 -12.90 -1.45
N ALA A 8 7.28 -13.99 -1.82
CA ALA A 8 6.90 -15.36 -1.42
C ALA A 8 5.39 -15.60 -1.62
N ASP A 9 4.86 -15.22 -2.78
CA ASP A 9 3.45 -15.35 -3.18
C ASP A 9 2.47 -14.53 -2.33
N ARG A 10 2.95 -13.61 -1.49
CA ARG A 10 2.13 -12.69 -0.71
C ARG A 10 2.18 -11.31 -1.30
N MET A 11 1.01 -10.70 -1.51
CA MET A 11 0.93 -9.34 -2.05
C MET A 11 1.36 -8.33 -1.00
N TYR A 12 2.26 -7.41 -1.37
CA TYR A 12 2.60 -6.25 -0.55
C TYR A 12 2.18 -4.93 -1.22
N ALA A 13 1.88 -4.96 -2.51
CA ALA A 13 1.38 -3.78 -3.23
C ALA A 13 0.52 -4.23 -4.40
N GLY A 14 -0.47 -3.43 -4.76
CA GLY A 14 -1.31 -3.70 -5.92
C GLY A 14 -1.72 -2.40 -6.58
N LEU A 15 -1.63 -2.34 -7.91
CA LEU A 15 -2.18 -1.26 -8.70
C LEU A 15 -3.60 -1.63 -9.12
N LEU A 16 -4.54 -0.71 -8.90
CA LEU A 16 -5.91 -0.91 -9.29
C LEU A 16 -6.49 0.40 -9.81
N TYR A 17 -7.48 0.28 -10.68
CA TYR A 17 -8.27 1.41 -11.13
C TYR A 17 -9.69 1.21 -10.63
N ILE A 18 -10.23 2.22 -9.97
CA ILE A 18 -11.61 2.22 -9.50
C ILE A 18 -12.41 3.09 -10.46
N GLY A 19 -13.42 2.51 -11.08
CA GLY A 19 -14.30 3.21 -11.99
C GLY A 19 -15.35 4.05 -11.26
N ALA A 20 -16.59 4.01 -11.74
CA ALA A 20 -17.69 4.74 -11.11
C ALA A 20 -17.88 4.27 -9.66
N HIS A 21 -18.00 5.21 -8.74
CA HIS A 21 -18.17 4.95 -7.32
C HIS A 21 -18.97 6.08 -6.68
N LYS A 22 -19.77 5.77 -5.66
CA LYS A 22 -20.58 6.79 -4.98
C LYS A 22 -19.73 7.78 -4.19
N ASP A 23 -18.56 7.36 -3.71
CA ASP A 23 -17.63 8.25 -3.03
C ASP A 23 -16.68 8.83 -4.06
N PRO A 24 -16.73 10.17 -4.31
CA PRO A 24 -15.91 10.80 -5.33
C PRO A 24 -14.40 10.70 -5.08
N ARG A 25 -13.99 10.40 -3.85
CA ARG A 25 -12.57 10.21 -3.55
C ARG A 25 -12.03 8.95 -4.21
N TYR A 26 -12.87 7.91 -4.40
CA TYR A 26 -12.49 6.67 -5.08
C TYR A 26 -12.75 6.71 -6.58
N ALA A 27 -13.78 7.44 -7.00
CA ALA A 27 -14.30 7.34 -8.35
C ALA A 27 -13.29 7.78 -9.43
N ASN A 28 -13.10 6.91 -10.43
CA ASN A 28 -12.36 7.22 -11.65
C ASN A 28 -10.90 7.60 -11.42
N HIS A 29 -10.24 6.92 -10.49
CA HIS A 29 -8.83 7.16 -10.18
C HIS A 29 -8.04 5.87 -10.11
N PRO A 30 -6.75 5.92 -10.48
CA PRO A 30 -5.81 4.84 -10.17
C PRO A 30 -5.36 4.92 -8.72
N PHE A 31 -5.17 3.75 -8.11
CA PHE A 31 -4.75 3.63 -6.71
C PHE A 31 -3.62 2.62 -6.58
N LEU A 32 -2.78 2.86 -5.58
CA LEU A 32 -1.85 1.86 -5.08
C LEU A 32 -2.37 1.36 -3.73
N SER A 33 -2.59 0.05 -3.64
CA SER A 33 -3.00 -0.60 -2.39
C SER A 33 -1.78 -1.16 -1.70
N ILE A 34 -1.58 -0.81 -0.43
CA ILE A 34 -0.44 -1.29 0.36
C ILE A 34 -0.89 -1.66 1.77
N LYS A 35 -0.13 -2.57 2.37
CA LYS A 35 -0.33 -2.91 3.78
C LYS A 35 0.33 -1.85 4.66
N ILE A 36 -0.29 -1.53 5.79
CA ILE A 36 0.19 -0.48 6.69
C ILE A 36 -0.15 -0.83 8.14
N ASP A 37 0.68 -0.39 9.06
CA ASP A 37 0.35 -0.45 10.49
C ASP A 37 -0.88 0.43 10.75
N PRO A 38 -1.87 -0.04 11.57
CA PRO A 38 -3.10 0.72 11.79
C PRO A 38 -2.89 2.15 12.29
N ALA A 39 -1.94 2.37 13.19
CA ALA A 39 -1.67 3.72 13.70
C ALA A 39 -1.10 4.63 12.61
N GLU A 40 -0.20 4.12 11.78
CA GLU A 40 0.32 4.86 10.64
C GLU A 40 -0.78 5.13 9.61
N GLY A 41 -1.66 4.14 9.39
CA GLY A 41 -2.81 4.30 8.50
C GLY A 41 -3.70 5.45 8.93
N GLU A 42 -4.03 5.53 10.21
CA GLU A 42 -4.82 6.64 10.75
C GLU A 42 -4.12 7.99 10.54
N PHE A 43 -2.81 8.03 10.82
CA PHE A 43 -2.02 9.24 10.64
C PHE A 43 -2.07 9.73 9.18
N TYR A 44 -1.81 8.85 8.24
CA TYR A 44 -1.79 9.25 6.82
C TYR A 44 -3.18 9.59 6.30
N ARG A 45 -4.22 8.88 6.73
CA ARG A 45 -5.59 9.23 6.34
C ARG A 45 -6.01 10.60 6.88
N ALA A 46 -5.55 10.95 8.08
CA ALA A 46 -5.82 12.27 8.65
C ALA A 46 -5.02 13.37 7.94
N GLN A 47 -3.78 13.07 7.59
CA GLN A 47 -2.88 14.03 6.94
C GLN A 47 -3.25 14.27 5.47
N TYR A 48 -3.71 13.23 4.77
CA TYR A 48 -4.03 13.27 3.35
C TYR A 48 -5.43 12.66 3.11
N PRO A 49 -6.50 13.33 3.58
CA PRO A 49 -7.84 12.71 3.62
C PRO A 49 -8.44 12.40 2.25
N ASP A 50 -8.00 13.08 1.19
CA ASP A 50 -8.49 12.84 -0.16
C ASP A 50 -7.56 11.96 -0.99
N THR A 51 -6.43 11.56 -0.43
CA THR A 51 -5.38 10.83 -1.16
C THR A 51 -5.14 9.45 -0.56
N VAL A 52 -5.03 9.38 0.77
CA VAL A 52 -4.86 8.11 1.49
C VAL A 52 -6.19 7.70 2.08
N LEU A 53 -6.79 6.66 1.53
CA LEU A 53 -8.14 6.21 1.87
C LEU A 53 -8.09 4.83 2.49
N PRO A 54 -9.16 4.42 3.23
CA PRO A 54 -9.26 3.04 3.71
C PRO A 54 -9.14 2.05 2.56
N GLY A 55 -8.55 0.89 2.83
CA GLY A 55 -8.31 -0.12 1.80
C GLY A 55 -9.57 -0.51 1.05
N TYR A 56 -9.49 -0.53 -0.27
CA TYR A 56 -10.55 -0.97 -1.16
C TYR A 56 -10.35 -2.47 -1.41
N TYR A 57 -11.37 -3.28 -1.23
CA TYR A 57 -11.32 -4.75 -1.35
C TYR A 57 -10.42 -5.44 -0.33
N SER A 58 -10.06 -4.78 0.76
CA SER A 58 -9.16 -5.37 1.76
C SER A 58 -9.54 -4.91 3.17
N ASP A 59 -8.85 -5.44 4.18
CA ASP A 59 -9.05 -5.03 5.57
C ASP A 59 -8.71 -3.54 5.71
N LYS A 60 -9.70 -2.75 6.06
CA LYS A 60 -9.57 -1.28 6.12
C LYS A 60 -8.69 -0.79 7.27
N ARG A 61 -8.32 -1.66 8.21
CA ARG A 61 -7.44 -1.30 9.32
C ARG A 61 -5.97 -1.50 8.98
N THR A 62 -5.67 -2.49 8.14
CA THR A 62 -4.31 -2.91 7.84
C THR A 62 -3.89 -2.64 6.39
N TRP A 63 -4.78 -2.08 5.60
CA TRP A 63 -4.51 -1.70 4.22
C TRP A 63 -5.02 -0.30 3.94
N VAL A 64 -4.33 0.42 3.09
CA VAL A 64 -4.77 1.72 2.57
C VAL A 64 -4.73 1.71 1.05
N SER A 65 -5.58 2.53 0.45
CA SER A 65 -5.58 2.79 -0.99
C SER A 65 -5.10 4.21 -1.20
N ILE A 66 -3.98 4.37 -1.89
CA ILE A 66 -3.34 5.67 -2.12
C ILE A 66 -3.66 6.11 -3.54
N ARG A 67 -4.34 7.25 -3.68
CA ARG A 67 -4.67 7.80 -4.98
C ARG A 67 -3.41 8.30 -5.68
N LEU A 68 -3.20 7.85 -6.91
CA LEU A 68 -2.00 8.17 -7.68
C LEU A 68 -2.21 9.43 -8.52
N ASP A 69 -2.39 10.55 -7.86
CA ASP A 69 -2.59 11.86 -8.49
C ASP A 69 -1.46 12.86 -8.18
N GLY A 70 -0.39 12.38 -7.55
CA GLY A 70 0.74 13.23 -7.18
C GLY A 70 0.59 13.99 -5.88
N SER A 71 -0.55 13.86 -5.19
CA SER A 71 -0.78 14.57 -3.92
C SER A 71 0.09 14.07 -2.79
N LEU A 72 0.44 12.77 -2.79
CA LEU A 72 1.40 12.23 -1.83
C LEU A 72 2.80 12.34 -2.46
N PRO A 73 3.77 12.96 -1.76
CA PRO A 73 5.13 13.06 -2.29
C PRO A 73 5.71 11.70 -2.65
N GLU A 74 6.42 11.64 -3.76
CA GLU A 74 6.97 10.38 -4.29
C GLU A 74 7.86 9.68 -3.28
N ALA A 75 8.67 10.42 -2.53
CA ALA A 75 9.54 9.85 -1.50
C ALA A 75 8.74 9.19 -0.38
N GLU A 76 7.61 9.77 0.02
CA GLU A 76 6.74 9.15 1.02
C GLU A 76 6.03 7.92 0.47
N LEU A 77 5.59 7.99 -0.79
CA LEU A 77 4.98 6.84 -1.45
C LEU A 77 5.95 5.66 -1.50
N ALA A 78 7.21 5.92 -1.89
CA ALA A 78 8.25 4.88 -1.93
C ALA A 78 8.51 4.31 -0.54
N ALA A 79 8.59 5.15 0.48
CA ALA A 79 8.82 4.71 1.86
C ALA A 79 7.66 3.83 2.37
N LEU A 80 6.42 4.18 2.04
CA LEU A 80 5.26 3.38 2.41
C LEU A 80 5.23 2.04 1.70
N CYS A 81 5.61 2.00 0.42
CA CYS A 81 5.75 0.73 -0.32
C CYS A 81 6.79 -0.17 0.34
N ARG A 82 7.93 0.38 0.74
CA ARG A 82 8.98 -0.37 1.42
C ARG A 82 8.51 -0.90 2.76
N ARG A 83 7.81 -0.10 3.55
CA ARG A 83 7.26 -0.56 4.82
C ARG A 83 6.23 -1.65 4.63
N SER A 84 5.41 -1.56 3.58
CA SER A 84 4.44 -2.62 3.26
C SER A 84 5.16 -3.94 2.98
N TYR A 85 6.21 -3.89 2.18
CA TYR A 85 7.06 -5.05 1.91
C TYR A 85 7.60 -5.63 3.22
N ASP A 86 8.17 -4.80 4.09
CA ASP A 86 8.73 -5.25 5.35
C ASP A 86 7.68 -5.87 6.27
N LEU A 87 6.47 -5.33 6.31
CA LEU A 87 5.37 -5.89 7.10
C LEU A 87 4.97 -7.27 6.62
N VAL A 88 4.91 -7.48 5.31
CA VAL A 88 4.56 -8.78 4.74
C VAL A 88 5.68 -9.78 5.01
N VAL A 89 6.93 -9.40 4.79
CA VAL A 89 8.09 -10.27 5.06
C VAL A 89 8.14 -10.69 6.53
N ALA A 90 7.86 -9.79 7.46
CA ALA A 90 7.88 -10.08 8.88
C ALA A 90 6.88 -11.18 9.28
N LYS A 91 5.82 -11.38 8.52
CA LYS A 91 4.81 -12.43 8.77
C LYS A 91 5.10 -13.74 8.07
N LEU A 92 6.12 -13.78 7.22
CA LEU A 92 6.49 -15.02 6.54
C LEU A 92 7.24 -15.97 7.48
N PRO A 93 7.10 -17.29 7.30
CA PRO A 93 7.99 -18.24 7.96
C PRO A 93 9.44 -17.89 7.63
N ARG A 94 10.33 -18.08 8.60
CA ARG A 94 11.75 -17.71 8.44
C ARG A 94 12.37 -18.29 7.16
N ALA A 95 12.04 -19.54 6.84
CA ALA A 95 12.56 -20.20 5.65
C ALA A 95 12.12 -19.57 4.33
N LYS A 96 11.03 -18.80 4.34
CA LYS A 96 10.49 -18.15 3.13
C LYS A 96 10.87 -16.68 3.01
N ARG A 97 11.57 -16.13 4.01
CA ARG A 97 11.98 -14.72 3.97
C ARG A 97 13.13 -14.54 2.98
N PRO A 98 13.06 -13.50 2.13
CA PRO A 98 14.19 -13.18 1.27
C PRO A 98 15.42 -12.86 2.12
N ALA A 99 16.62 -13.12 1.58
CA ALA A 99 17.86 -12.70 2.20
C ALA A 99 17.89 -11.18 2.29
N ALA A 100 18.45 -10.66 3.40
CA ALA A 100 18.64 -9.23 3.54
C ALA A 100 19.55 -8.73 2.42
N PRO A 101 19.27 -7.53 1.84
CA PRO A 101 20.17 -6.98 0.84
C PRO A 101 21.56 -6.81 1.42
N ASP A 102 22.58 -7.07 0.59
CA ASP A 102 23.96 -6.80 0.97
C ASP A 102 24.10 -5.29 1.18
N PRO A 103 24.55 -4.83 2.37
CA PRO A 103 24.70 -3.40 2.60
C PRO A 103 25.73 -2.73 1.69
N ALA A 104 26.60 -3.51 1.05
CA ALA A 104 27.58 -3.01 0.08
C ALA A 104 27.03 -3.05 -1.35
N GLY A 105 25.89 -3.65 -1.55
CA GLY A 105 25.30 -3.83 -2.89
C GLY A 105 24.34 -2.75 -3.30
#